data_76dbce755f5536bd018ee2ed04157fea
#
_entry.id   76dbce755f5536bd018ee2ed04157fea
#
_cell.length_a   1.000
_cell.length_b   1.000
_cell.length_c   1.000
_cell.angle_alpha   90.00
_cell.angle_beta   90.00
_cell.angle_gamma   90.00
#
_symmetry.space_group_name_H-M   'P 1'
#
loop_
_entity.id
_entity.type
_entity.pdbx_description
1 polymer ?
#
loop_
_entity_poly.entity_id
_entity_poly.type
_entity_poly.pdbx_seq_one_letter_code
_entity_poly.pdbx_strand_id
1 'polypeptide(L)'
;MVTEPLSLAVMANRLADSPSDHLLQYAHQPVDWWPWGSEALAHAAELDRPVLLSIGYASCHWCHVMSHESFENPETAEFINTHFVPVKVDREQQPVLDQVFMTATQLMNEGAGGWPLTAFLTPDGRPFFTGTYFPPEPQPGRPSFRQVLQALAETWESDRQTLVAGADVVAGHLAALSAAPLADTAPEVHAAIDTIGADFDLIHAGFGTAPKFPSATVLDALLVRGDAQSLELAQRSLEAMARGGIHDQVGGGFHRYATDPGWVIPHFEKMLDDNALLLGTYIRGWRRTADHDEGLRALLERTAYGIAGFLERELRDENGAFMAGLDADSC
;
A
#
# COMPACT_ATOMS: atom_id res chain seq x y z
N MET A 1 28.23 -36.34 23.87
CA MET A 1 27.87 -34.97 24.27
C MET A 1 27.62 -34.21 22.97
N VAL A 2 26.37 -34.04 22.61
CA VAL A 2 25.97 -33.24 21.47
C VAL A 2 25.89 -31.80 22.00
N THR A 3 26.81 -30.96 21.56
CA THR A 3 26.75 -29.52 21.86
C THR A 3 25.60 -28.93 21.07
N GLU A 4 24.53 -28.56 21.76
CA GLU A 4 23.50 -27.70 21.17
C GLU A 4 24.15 -26.40 20.64
N PRO A 5 23.84 -25.98 19.41
CA PRO A 5 24.29 -24.69 18.94
C PRO A 5 23.71 -23.62 19.85
N LEU A 6 24.57 -22.77 20.41
CA LEU A 6 24.16 -21.53 21.09
C LEU A 6 23.32 -20.74 20.12
N SER A 7 22.01 -20.70 20.35
CA SER A 7 21.10 -19.72 19.75
C SER A 7 21.63 -18.35 20.19
N LEU A 8 22.28 -17.64 19.28
CA LEU A 8 22.52 -16.20 19.45
C LEU A 8 21.13 -15.56 19.55
N ALA A 9 20.72 -15.24 20.78
CA ALA A 9 19.52 -14.44 20.99
C ALA A 9 19.72 -13.14 20.19
N VAL A 10 18.95 -12.97 19.13
CA VAL A 10 18.93 -11.72 18.37
C VAL A 10 18.51 -10.65 19.37
N MET A 11 19.43 -9.72 19.69
CA MET A 11 19.10 -8.60 20.55
C MET A 11 18.05 -7.73 19.82
N ALA A 12 17.05 -7.27 20.58
CA ALA A 12 16.04 -6.40 20.03
C ALA A 12 16.70 -5.12 19.48
N ASN A 13 16.29 -4.73 18.27
CA ASN A 13 16.71 -3.48 17.65
C ASN A 13 15.90 -2.30 18.20
N ARG A 14 16.09 -1.09 17.64
CA ARG A 14 15.47 0.16 18.12
C ARG A 14 13.94 0.23 17.95
N LEU A 15 13.32 -0.73 17.30
CA LEU A 15 11.87 -0.80 17.13
C LEU A 15 11.15 -1.45 18.31
N ALA A 16 11.87 -2.04 19.28
CA ALA A 16 11.27 -2.80 20.39
C ALA A 16 10.36 -1.97 21.31
N ASP A 17 10.60 -0.67 21.41
CA ASP A 17 9.80 0.23 22.23
C ASP A 17 8.79 1.07 21.39
N SER A 18 8.55 0.67 20.14
CA SER A 18 7.62 1.38 19.24
C SER A 18 6.17 1.17 19.69
N PRO A 19 5.32 2.21 19.61
CA PRO A 19 3.87 2.05 19.78
C PRO A 19 3.16 1.46 18.55
N SER A 20 3.88 1.20 17.44
CA SER A 20 3.34 0.63 16.21
C SER A 20 3.45 -0.88 16.20
N ASP A 21 2.32 -1.57 16.04
CA ASP A 21 2.29 -3.03 15.87
C ASP A 21 3.09 -3.45 14.63
N HIS A 22 3.02 -2.67 13.56
CA HIS A 22 3.84 -2.93 12.36
C HIS A 22 5.32 -2.89 12.67
N LEU A 23 5.81 -1.88 13.37
CA LEU A 23 7.24 -1.75 13.69
C LEU A 23 7.69 -2.84 14.69
N LEU A 24 6.85 -3.20 15.66
CA LEU A 24 7.15 -4.27 16.63
C LEU A 24 7.38 -5.63 15.96
N GLN A 25 6.72 -5.94 14.86
CA GLN A 25 6.94 -7.18 14.09
C GLN A 25 8.40 -7.35 13.64
N TYR A 26 9.15 -6.25 13.49
CA TYR A 26 10.54 -6.23 13.03
C TYR A 26 11.55 -6.04 14.16
N ALA A 27 11.10 -5.95 15.41
CA ALA A 27 11.96 -5.64 16.56
C ALA A 27 13.06 -6.69 16.84
N HIS A 28 12.84 -7.95 16.45
CA HIS A 28 13.75 -9.06 16.70
C HIS A 28 14.42 -9.59 15.42
N GLN A 29 14.39 -8.83 14.35
CA GLN A 29 15.08 -9.19 13.10
C GLN A 29 16.58 -8.88 13.16
N PRO A 30 17.40 -9.59 12.36
CA PRO A 30 18.84 -9.35 12.31
C PRO A 30 19.23 -8.01 11.66
N VAL A 31 18.32 -7.37 10.94
CA VAL A 31 18.50 -6.00 10.43
C VAL A 31 18.38 -5.00 11.58
N ASP A 32 19.36 -4.10 11.70
CA ASP A 32 19.42 -3.08 12.76
C ASP A 32 18.52 -1.88 12.43
N TRP A 33 17.21 -2.13 12.41
CA TRP A 33 16.19 -1.16 12.03
C TRP A 33 16.14 0.07 12.93
N TRP A 34 16.05 1.22 12.33
CA TRP A 34 15.76 2.51 12.96
C TRP A 34 14.31 2.91 12.69
N PRO A 35 13.62 3.56 13.64
CA PRO A 35 12.41 4.32 13.31
C PRO A 35 12.80 5.55 12.48
N TRP A 36 11.87 6.05 11.64
CA TRP A 36 12.08 7.29 10.90
C TRP A 36 12.24 8.48 11.87
N GLY A 37 13.28 9.25 11.68
CA GLY A 37 13.52 10.44 12.48
C GLY A 37 14.88 11.09 12.21
N SER A 38 15.11 12.24 12.83
CA SER A 38 16.36 12.98 12.70
C SER A 38 17.59 12.20 13.18
N GLU A 39 17.41 11.29 14.15
CA GLU A 39 18.52 10.47 14.68
C GLU A 39 19.01 9.46 13.62
N ALA A 40 18.10 8.81 12.90
CA ALA A 40 18.47 7.88 11.83
C ALA A 40 19.19 8.60 10.68
N LEU A 41 18.71 9.78 10.28
CA LEU A 41 19.35 10.58 9.23
C LEU A 41 20.71 11.14 9.68
N ALA A 42 20.82 11.60 10.93
CA ALA A 42 22.10 12.03 11.50
C ALA A 42 23.12 10.90 11.54
N HIS A 43 22.69 9.69 11.91
CA HIS A 43 23.53 8.50 11.90
C HIS A 43 23.98 8.11 10.48
N ALA A 44 23.06 8.22 9.49
CA ALA A 44 23.41 8.00 8.08
C ALA A 44 24.45 9.01 7.59
N ALA A 45 24.32 10.28 7.98
CA ALA A 45 25.29 11.33 7.65
C ALA A 45 26.65 11.11 8.33
N GLU A 46 26.67 10.68 9.61
CA GLU A 46 27.89 10.37 10.34
C GLU A 46 28.66 9.21 9.70
N LEU A 47 27.96 8.15 9.32
CA LEU A 47 28.55 6.98 8.66
C LEU A 47 28.82 7.18 7.17
N ASP A 48 28.33 8.28 6.60
CA ASP A 48 28.36 8.56 5.16
C ASP A 48 27.76 7.42 4.32
N ARG A 49 26.63 6.86 4.79
CA ARG A 49 25.90 5.74 4.18
C ARG A 49 24.52 6.15 3.70
N PRO A 50 24.05 5.57 2.58
CA PRO A 50 22.68 5.79 2.16
C PRO A 50 21.68 5.13 3.12
N VAL A 51 20.47 5.70 3.17
CA VAL A 51 19.36 5.14 3.94
C VAL A 51 18.63 4.12 3.09
N LEU A 52 18.37 2.91 3.64
CA LEU A 52 17.40 1.97 3.13
C LEU A 52 16.08 2.19 3.86
N LEU A 53 15.11 2.81 3.21
CA LEU A 53 13.78 3.04 3.74
C LEU A 53 12.82 1.94 3.31
N SER A 54 12.11 1.33 4.27
CA SER A 54 11.04 0.37 4.02
C SER A 54 9.76 0.83 4.69
N ILE A 55 8.71 1.08 3.90
CA ILE A 55 7.39 1.53 4.37
C ILE A 55 6.38 0.40 4.16
N GLY A 56 5.55 0.16 5.17
CA GLY A 56 4.50 -0.85 5.13
C GLY A 56 3.41 -0.56 6.16
N TYR A 57 2.63 -1.57 6.50
CA TYR A 57 1.58 -1.54 7.52
C TYR A 57 1.39 -2.95 8.10
N ALA A 58 0.70 -3.06 9.25
CA ALA A 58 0.67 -4.28 10.05
C ALA A 58 0.11 -5.50 9.29
N SER A 59 -0.97 -5.33 8.51
CA SER A 59 -1.62 -6.39 7.74
C SER A 59 -1.11 -6.52 6.29
N CYS A 60 0.09 -5.99 5.99
CA CYS A 60 0.63 -6.00 4.64
C CYS A 60 1.25 -7.35 4.27
N HIS A 61 0.55 -8.20 3.54
CA HIS A 61 1.01 -9.52 3.11
C HIS A 61 2.39 -9.48 2.42
N TRP A 62 2.58 -8.67 1.39
CA TRP A 62 3.85 -8.59 0.68
C TRP A 62 5.00 -8.02 1.52
N CYS A 63 4.67 -7.26 2.60
CA CYS A 63 5.67 -6.83 3.58
C CYS A 63 6.14 -8.02 4.41
N HIS A 64 5.24 -8.93 4.81
CA HIS A 64 5.57 -10.17 5.52
C HIS A 64 6.38 -11.10 4.63
N VAL A 65 5.99 -11.28 3.37
CA VAL A 65 6.74 -12.08 2.40
C VAL A 65 8.17 -11.56 2.27
N MET A 66 8.38 -10.25 2.05
CA MET A 66 9.72 -9.67 1.93
C MET A 66 10.51 -9.76 3.24
N SER A 67 9.83 -9.71 4.39
CA SER A 67 10.42 -9.92 5.71
C SER A 67 11.06 -11.31 5.80
N HIS A 68 10.29 -12.35 5.58
CA HIS A 68 10.74 -13.74 5.69
C HIS A 68 11.80 -14.10 4.64
N GLU A 69 11.64 -13.63 3.41
CA GLU A 69 12.53 -14.00 2.31
C GLU A 69 13.86 -13.23 2.34
N SER A 70 13.87 -11.98 2.84
CA SER A 70 15.02 -11.08 2.71
C SER A 70 15.55 -10.54 4.03
N PHE A 71 14.68 -9.95 4.89
CA PHE A 71 15.14 -9.25 6.09
C PHE A 71 15.51 -10.20 7.24
N GLU A 72 14.96 -11.41 7.29
CA GLU A 72 15.30 -12.44 8.25
C GLU A 72 16.54 -13.26 7.85
N ASN A 73 16.99 -13.12 6.60
CA ASN A 73 18.20 -13.78 6.13
C ASN A 73 19.44 -13.11 6.71
N PRO A 74 20.30 -13.84 7.50
CA PRO A 74 21.44 -13.24 8.19
C PRO A 74 22.46 -12.58 7.26
N GLU A 75 22.72 -13.18 6.08
CA GLU A 75 23.71 -12.65 5.13
C GLU A 75 23.20 -11.35 4.49
N THR A 76 21.90 -11.28 4.19
CA THR A 76 21.26 -10.07 3.66
C THR A 76 21.24 -8.98 4.73
N ALA A 77 20.91 -9.33 5.97
CA ALA A 77 20.92 -8.40 7.09
C ALA A 77 22.31 -7.83 7.39
N GLU A 78 23.34 -8.66 7.39
CA GLU A 78 24.73 -8.24 7.56
C GLU A 78 25.15 -7.24 6.47
N PHE A 79 24.77 -7.52 5.22
CA PHE A 79 25.07 -6.63 4.12
C PHE A 79 24.34 -5.29 4.26
N ILE A 80 23.05 -5.30 4.63
CA ILE A 80 22.26 -4.09 4.87
C ILE A 80 22.92 -3.27 5.98
N ASN A 81 23.19 -3.88 7.13
CA ASN A 81 23.76 -3.21 8.30
C ASN A 81 25.17 -2.63 8.04
N THR A 82 25.90 -3.21 7.06
CA THR A 82 27.25 -2.76 6.69
C THR A 82 27.22 -1.57 5.76
N HIS A 83 26.30 -1.56 4.78
CA HIS A 83 26.35 -0.59 3.67
C HIS A 83 25.26 0.48 3.75
N PHE A 84 24.23 0.28 4.56
CA PHE A 84 23.07 1.18 4.66
C PHE A 84 22.75 1.50 6.12
N VAL A 85 21.96 2.55 6.32
CA VAL A 85 21.20 2.76 7.56
C VAL A 85 19.76 2.36 7.29
N PRO A 86 19.32 1.19 7.81
CA PRO A 86 17.98 0.70 7.53
C PRO A 86 16.94 1.41 8.40
N VAL A 87 15.89 1.94 7.75
CA VAL A 87 14.81 2.67 8.41
C VAL A 87 13.47 2.02 8.07
N LYS A 88 12.66 1.76 9.10
CA LYS A 88 11.32 1.19 8.95
C LYS A 88 10.27 2.24 9.27
N VAL A 89 9.19 2.25 8.48
CA VAL A 89 8.08 3.20 8.62
C VAL A 89 6.75 2.48 8.59
N ASP A 90 5.88 2.83 9.53
CA ASP A 90 4.48 2.49 9.50
C ASP A 90 3.71 3.60 8.78
N ARG A 91 3.11 3.27 7.63
CA ARG A 91 2.33 4.23 6.83
C ARG A 91 1.09 4.75 7.57
N GLU A 92 0.54 3.96 8.49
CA GLU A 92 -0.66 4.33 9.23
C GLU A 92 -0.35 5.40 10.29
N GLN A 93 0.86 5.36 10.86
CA GLN A 93 1.34 6.41 11.78
C GLN A 93 1.97 7.59 11.05
N GLN A 94 2.52 7.39 9.85
CA GLN A 94 3.22 8.39 9.05
C GLN A 94 2.63 8.55 7.64
N PRO A 95 1.31 8.83 7.48
CA PRO A 95 0.65 8.84 6.18
C PRO A 95 1.18 9.92 5.22
N VAL A 96 1.62 11.07 5.76
CA VAL A 96 2.21 12.14 4.93
C VAL A 96 3.55 11.71 4.35
N LEU A 97 4.37 11.02 5.17
CA LEU A 97 5.66 10.49 4.73
C LEU A 97 5.46 9.41 3.66
N ASP A 98 4.52 8.49 3.90
CA ASP A 98 4.13 7.46 2.93
C ASP A 98 3.72 8.09 1.59
N GLN A 99 2.87 9.11 1.62
CA GLN A 99 2.43 9.80 0.40
C GLN A 99 3.59 10.44 -0.37
N VAL A 100 4.54 11.07 0.31
CA VAL A 100 5.73 11.67 -0.33
C VAL A 100 6.56 10.61 -1.05
N PHE A 101 6.89 9.50 -0.37
CA PHE A 101 7.69 8.45 -0.97
C PHE A 101 6.90 7.60 -1.99
N MET A 102 5.59 7.45 -1.83
CA MET A 102 4.74 6.84 -2.85
C MET A 102 4.73 7.68 -4.13
N THR A 103 4.61 9.01 -4.01
CA THR A 103 4.70 9.92 -5.16
C THR A 103 6.07 9.83 -5.82
N ALA A 104 7.17 9.80 -5.05
CA ALA A 104 8.51 9.60 -5.59
C ALA A 104 8.62 8.26 -6.34
N THR A 105 8.04 7.18 -5.76
CA THR A 105 8.05 5.85 -6.37
C THR A 105 7.29 5.85 -7.70
N GLN A 106 6.11 6.45 -7.74
CA GLN A 106 5.32 6.57 -8.97
C GLN A 106 6.02 7.39 -10.05
N LEU A 107 6.69 8.50 -9.68
CA LEU A 107 7.48 9.31 -10.61
C LEU A 107 8.64 8.52 -11.23
N MET A 108 9.27 7.64 -10.46
CA MET A 108 10.43 6.87 -10.90
C MET A 108 10.08 5.55 -11.60
N ASN A 109 8.84 5.05 -11.46
CA ASN A 109 8.40 3.74 -11.94
C ASN A 109 7.14 3.83 -12.82
N GLU A 110 7.07 4.81 -13.71
CA GLU A 110 6.01 4.95 -14.73
C GLU A 110 4.57 4.93 -14.15
N GLY A 111 4.40 5.49 -12.97
CA GLY A 111 3.11 5.52 -12.25
C GLY A 111 2.87 4.30 -11.35
N ALA A 112 3.73 3.28 -11.38
CA ALA A 112 3.58 2.11 -10.51
C ALA A 112 4.05 2.42 -9.08
N GLY A 113 3.32 1.87 -8.10
CA GLY A 113 3.63 1.98 -6.68
C GLY A 113 2.89 0.91 -5.88
N GLY A 114 3.19 0.78 -4.60
CA GLY A 114 2.57 -0.19 -3.70
C GLY A 114 3.42 -0.48 -2.47
N TRP A 115 2.96 -1.38 -1.63
CA TRP A 115 3.66 -1.84 -0.44
C TRP A 115 4.05 -3.31 -0.54
N PRO A 116 5.23 -3.69 0.06
CA PRO A 116 6.18 -2.80 0.73
C PRO A 116 6.72 -1.74 -0.22
N LEU A 117 6.82 -0.49 0.23
CA LEU A 117 7.55 0.54 -0.50
C LEU A 117 9.00 0.49 -0.03
N THR A 118 9.91 0.31 -0.97
CA THR A 118 11.35 0.28 -0.72
C THR A 118 11.99 1.47 -1.41
N ALA A 119 12.68 2.33 -0.65
CA ALA A 119 13.36 3.48 -1.20
C ALA A 119 14.80 3.56 -0.67
N PHE A 120 15.72 4.04 -1.51
CA PHE A 120 17.08 4.33 -1.13
C PHE A 120 17.30 5.83 -1.19
N LEU A 121 17.78 6.39 -0.07
CA LEU A 121 17.85 7.83 0.12
C LEU A 121 19.30 8.24 0.37
N THR A 122 19.61 9.47 -0.02
CA THR A 122 20.79 10.17 0.51
C THR A 122 20.69 10.34 2.03
N PRO A 123 21.79 10.56 2.76
CA PRO A 123 21.76 10.74 4.21
C PRO A 123 20.85 11.89 4.69
N ASP A 124 20.55 12.86 3.83
CA ASP A 124 19.62 13.95 4.10
C ASP A 124 18.17 13.66 3.66
N GLY A 125 17.86 12.43 3.26
CA GLY A 125 16.50 11.92 3.04
C GLY A 125 15.93 12.10 1.64
N ARG A 126 16.73 12.45 0.61
CA ARG A 126 16.27 12.58 -0.77
C ARG A 126 16.34 11.24 -1.51
N PRO A 127 15.24 10.76 -2.13
CA PRO A 127 15.23 9.47 -2.81
C PRO A 127 16.00 9.48 -4.14
N PHE A 128 16.86 8.48 -4.36
CA PHE A 128 17.58 8.27 -5.63
C PHE A 128 17.23 6.95 -6.31
N PHE A 129 16.61 6.01 -5.60
CA PHE A 129 16.09 4.76 -6.17
C PHE A 129 14.87 4.32 -5.36
N THR A 130 13.85 3.80 -6.05
CA THR A 130 12.64 3.29 -5.41
C THR A 130 12.11 2.06 -6.11
N GLY A 131 11.37 1.27 -5.38
CA GLY A 131 10.64 0.10 -5.85
C GLY A 131 9.63 -0.36 -4.82
N THR A 132 9.06 -1.52 -5.06
CA THR A 132 8.13 -2.17 -4.12
C THR A 132 8.77 -3.44 -3.57
N TYR A 133 8.13 -4.58 -3.75
CA TYR A 133 8.67 -5.87 -3.39
C TYR A 133 9.80 -6.30 -4.36
N PHE A 134 10.88 -6.81 -3.81
CA PHE A 134 11.98 -7.44 -4.54
C PHE A 134 12.11 -8.92 -4.13
N PRO A 135 12.13 -9.86 -5.09
CA PRO A 135 12.27 -11.28 -4.77
C PRO A 135 13.66 -11.61 -4.19
N PRO A 136 13.80 -12.71 -3.43
CA PRO A 136 15.09 -13.16 -2.90
C PRO A 136 16.04 -13.64 -4.01
N GLU A 137 15.48 -14.25 -5.07
CA GLU A 137 16.21 -14.73 -6.25
C GLU A 137 15.82 -13.96 -7.50
N PRO A 138 16.73 -13.78 -8.49
CA PRO A 138 16.42 -13.08 -9.72
C PRO A 138 15.30 -13.76 -10.51
N GLN A 139 14.37 -12.97 -11.03
CA GLN A 139 13.30 -13.43 -11.92
C GLN A 139 13.41 -12.73 -13.29
N PRO A 140 12.80 -13.26 -14.35
CA PRO A 140 12.81 -12.60 -15.67
C PRO A 140 12.31 -11.16 -15.57
N GLY A 141 13.20 -10.20 -15.91
CA GLY A 141 12.91 -8.77 -15.85
C GLY A 141 12.86 -8.16 -14.43
N ARG A 142 13.17 -8.90 -13.38
CA ARG A 142 13.17 -8.43 -11.98
C ARG A 142 14.45 -8.87 -11.26
N PRO A 143 15.31 -7.94 -10.82
CA PRO A 143 16.49 -8.28 -10.04
C PRO A 143 16.08 -8.82 -8.66
N SER A 144 16.95 -9.62 -8.04
CA SER A 144 16.78 -9.97 -6.63
C SER A 144 17.08 -8.78 -5.73
N PHE A 145 16.53 -8.81 -4.50
CA PHE A 145 16.82 -7.77 -3.52
C PHE A 145 18.33 -7.63 -3.26
N ARG A 146 19.04 -8.75 -3.18
CA ARG A 146 20.49 -8.77 -3.00
C ARG A 146 21.25 -8.09 -4.14
N GLN A 147 20.82 -8.30 -5.39
CA GLN A 147 21.43 -7.61 -6.54
C GLN A 147 21.21 -6.10 -6.49
N VAL A 148 20.01 -5.66 -6.09
CA VAL A 148 19.71 -4.22 -5.91
C VAL A 148 20.59 -3.61 -4.82
N LEU A 149 20.70 -4.26 -3.66
CA LEU A 149 21.55 -3.80 -2.56
C LEU A 149 23.00 -3.67 -2.99
N GLN A 150 23.56 -4.69 -3.67
CA GLN A 150 24.94 -4.69 -4.15
C GLN A 150 25.19 -3.56 -5.16
N ALA A 151 24.34 -3.45 -6.18
CA ALA A 151 24.51 -2.43 -7.22
C ALA A 151 24.47 -1.01 -6.64
N LEU A 152 23.55 -0.75 -5.69
CA LEU A 152 23.43 0.58 -5.08
C LEU A 152 24.57 0.89 -4.10
N ALA A 153 25.05 -0.08 -3.34
CA ALA A 153 26.22 0.08 -2.48
C ALA A 153 27.49 0.36 -3.31
N GLU A 154 27.74 -0.42 -4.36
CA GLU A 154 28.87 -0.20 -5.28
C GLU A 154 28.80 1.17 -5.97
N THR A 155 27.60 1.58 -6.43
CA THR A 155 27.43 2.89 -7.06
C THR A 155 27.62 4.03 -6.05
N TRP A 156 27.16 3.85 -4.80
CA TRP A 156 27.36 4.84 -3.74
C TRP A 156 28.85 5.07 -3.46
N GLU A 157 29.67 4.03 -3.52
CA GLU A 157 31.12 4.12 -3.32
C GLU A 157 31.85 4.68 -4.54
N SER A 158 31.45 4.25 -5.77
CA SER A 158 32.20 4.54 -7.01
C SER A 158 31.71 5.77 -7.76
N ASP A 159 30.40 6.06 -7.75
CA ASP A 159 29.76 7.17 -8.50
C ASP A 159 28.58 7.81 -7.74
N ARG A 160 28.84 8.18 -6.50
CA ARG A 160 27.87 8.88 -5.62
C ARG A 160 27.27 10.11 -6.28
N GLN A 161 28.07 10.86 -7.06
CA GLN A 161 27.61 12.10 -7.66
C GLN A 161 26.41 11.90 -8.57
N THR A 162 26.39 10.81 -9.34
CA THR A 162 25.25 10.43 -10.17
C THR A 162 24.00 10.14 -9.35
N LEU A 163 24.12 9.40 -8.24
CA LEU A 163 22.98 9.13 -7.34
C LEU A 163 22.44 10.40 -6.69
N VAL A 164 23.31 11.27 -6.20
CA VAL A 164 22.91 12.55 -5.59
C VAL A 164 22.25 13.47 -6.60
N ALA A 165 22.77 13.55 -7.83
CA ALA A 165 22.15 14.34 -8.89
C ALA A 165 20.74 13.81 -9.26
N GLY A 166 20.56 12.48 -9.30
CA GLY A 166 19.27 11.86 -9.47
C GLY A 166 18.30 12.21 -8.34
N ALA A 167 18.77 12.16 -7.10
CA ALA A 167 17.98 12.56 -5.92
C ALA A 167 17.54 14.01 -5.98
N ASP A 168 18.40 14.93 -6.44
CA ASP A 168 18.05 16.35 -6.60
C ASP A 168 16.93 16.56 -7.62
N VAL A 169 16.94 15.81 -8.72
CA VAL A 169 15.86 15.86 -9.73
C VAL A 169 14.53 15.42 -9.14
N VAL A 170 14.51 14.28 -8.45
CA VAL A 170 13.27 13.78 -7.82
C VAL A 170 12.77 14.74 -6.75
N ALA A 171 13.65 15.22 -5.87
CA ALA A 171 13.29 16.21 -4.84
C ALA A 171 12.75 17.50 -5.44
N GLY A 172 13.32 17.98 -6.55
CA GLY A 172 12.83 19.13 -7.30
C GLY A 172 11.41 18.94 -7.83
N HIS A 173 11.09 17.76 -8.38
CA HIS A 173 9.74 17.44 -8.82
C HIS A 173 8.75 17.37 -7.66
N LEU A 174 9.11 16.72 -6.55
CA LEU A 174 8.26 16.66 -5.35
C LEU A 174 7.98 18.07 -4.79
N ALA A 175 9.00 18.93 -4.73
CA ALA A 175 8.84 20.31 -4.28
C ALA A 175 7.92 21.11 -5.23
N ALA A 176 8.05 20.93 -6.54
CA ALA A 176 7.19 21.58 -7.52
C ALA A 176 5.71 21.15 -7.40
N LEU A 177 5.46 19.85 -7.15
CA LEU A 177 4.11 19.34 -6.90
C LEU A 177 3.51 19.94 -5.62
N SER A 178 4.32 20.06 -4.55
CA SER A 178 3.87 20.64 -3.28
C SER A 178 3.66 22.16 -3.35
N ALA A 179 4.39 22.85 -4.23
CA ALA A 179 4.29 24.30 -4.42
C ALA A 179 3.26 24.70 -5.50
N ALA A 180 2.61 23.71 -6.15
CA ALA A 180 1.61 24.00 -7.18
C ALA A 180 0.51 24.90 -6.58
N PRO A 181 0.23 26.09 -7.18
CA PRO A 181 -0.81 26.95 -6.66
C PRO A 181 -2.16 26.26 -6.71
N LEU A 182 -2.96 26.42 -5.66
CA LEU A 182 -4.36 26.03 -5.71
C LEU A 182 -5.00 26.76 -6.90
N ALA A 183 -5.72 26.05 -7.75
CA ALA A 183 -6.39 26.64 -8.88
C ALA A 183 -7.36 27.71 -8.38
N ASP A 184 -7.30 28.92 -8.94
CA ASP A 184 -8.22 30.02 -8.63
C ASP A 184 -9.68 29.75 -9.06
N THR A 185 -9.89 28.67 -9.83
CA THR A 185 -11.19 28.23 -10.31
C THR A 185 -11.58 26.90 -9.69
N ALA A 186 -12.86 26.75 -9.35
CA ALA A 186 -13.39 25.46 -8.94
C ALA A 186 -13.08 24.41 -10.02
N PRO A 187 -12.66 23.18 -9.64
CA PRO A 187 -12.39 22.13 -10.59
C PRO A 187 -13.66 21.80 -11.39
N GLU A 188 -13.50 21.55 -12.69
CA GLU A 188 -14.57 21.10 -13.57
C GLU A 188 -14.91 19.63 -13.25
N VAL A 189 -15.62 19.43 -12.14
CA VAL A 189 -15.94 18.09 -11.59
C VAL A 189 -16.63 17.20 -12.62
N HIS A 190 -17.51 17.79 -13.46
CA HIS A 190 -18.21 17.01 -14.50
C HIS A 190 -17.23 16.49 -15.55
N ALA A 191 -16.29 17.31 -16.02
CA ALA A 191 -15.27 16.88 -16.98
C ALA A 191 -14.32 15.81 -16.39
N ALA A 192 -13.98 15.94 -15.10
CA ALA A 192 -13.19 14.91 -14.42
C ALA A 192 -13.94 13.57 -14.35
N ILE A 193 -15.23 13.58 -14.01
CA ILE A 193 -16.05 12.37 -13.97
C ILE A 193 -16.22 11.78 -15.38
N ASP A 194 -16.35 12.60 -16.43
CA ASP A 194 -16.43 12.12 -17.82
C ASP A 194 -15.11 11.42 -18.23
N THR A 195 -13.97 11.99 -17.83
CA THR A 195 -12.64 11.37 -18.08
C THR A 195 -12.50 10.03 -17.38
N ILE A 196 -12.90 9.94 -16.10
CA ILE A 196 -12.92 8.69 -15.35
C ILE A 196 -13.87 7.69 -16.01
N GLY A 197 -15.05 8.13 -16.45
CA GLY A 197 -16.04 7.29 -17.14
C GLY A 197 -15.54 6.67 -18.43
N ALA A 198 -14.57 7.30 -19.10
CA ALA A 198 -13.95 6.77 -20.32
C ALA A 198 -13.08 5.51 -20.06
N ASP A 199 -12.57 5.35 -18.83
CA ASP A 199 -11.76 4.18 -18.42
C ASP A 199 -12.60 3.01 -17.87
N PHE A 200 -13.92 3.08 -18.02
CA PHE A 200 -14.83 2.03 -17.53
C PHE A 200 -14.64 0.72 -18.31
N ASP A 201 -14.46 -0.36 -17.58
CA ASP A 201 -14.43 -1.72 -18.15
C ASP A 201 -15.83 -2.17 -18.57
N LEU A 202 -16.11 -2.12 -19.86
CA LEU A 202 -17.41 -2.50 -20.42
C LEU A 202 -17.73 -3.99 -20.28
N ILE A 203 -16.72 -4.85 -20.10
CA ILE A 203 -16.88 -6.31 -20.03
C ILE A 203 -17.18 -6.75 -18.60
N HIS A 204 -16.33 -6.32 -17.64
CA HIS A 204 -16.39 -6.80 -16.26
C HIS A 204 -16.89 -5.75 -15.27
N ALA A 205 -17.24 -4.57 -15.75
CA ALA A 205 -17.56 -3.38 -14.96
C ALA A 205 -16.45 -2.92 -14.02
N GLY A 206 -16.59 -1.71 -13.46
CA GLY A 206 -15.53 -1.07 -12.67
C GLY A 206 -14.48 -0.39 -13.54
N PHE A 207 -13.38 0.02 -12.94
CA PHE A 207 -12.34 0.84 -13.57
C PHE A 207 -10.99 0.15 -13.55
N GLY A 208 -10.18 0.37 -14.58
CA GLY A 208 -8.85 -0.20 -14.71
C GLY A 208 -8.85 -1.69 -15.11
N THR A 209 -7.66 -2.27 -15.02
CA THR A 209 -7.38 -3.69 -15.33
C THR A 209 -6.97 -4.45 -14.07
N ALA A 210 -6.24 -5.56 -14.19
CA ALA A 210 -5.69 -6.28 -13.03
C ALA A 210 -4.33 -5.69 -12.58
N PRO A 211 -4.08 -5.55 -11.27
CA PRO A 211 -5.01 -5.73 -10.15
C PRO A 211 -6.13 -4.68 -10.14
N LYS A 212 -7.37 -5.09 -9.83
CA LYS A 212 -8.56 -4.25 -9.95
C LYS A 212 -9.12 -3.88 -8.58
N PHE A 213 -9.20 -2.57 -8.33
CA PHE A 213 -9.62 -2.02 -7.04
C PHE A 213 -11.10 -1.61 -7.04
N PRO A 214 -11.82 -1.70 -5.89
CA PRO A 214 -13.24 -1.35 -5.77
C PRO A 214 -13.57 0.12 -6.06
N SER A 215 -12.60 1.03 -6.06
CA SER A 215 -12.74 2.46 -6.41
C SER A 215 -13.95 3.16 -5.78
N ALA A 216 -14.21 2.95 -4.47
CA ALA A 216 -15.40 3.42 -3.78
C ALA A 216 -15.67 4.92 -3.96
N THR A 217 -14.63 5.75 -3.92
CA THR A 217 -14.73 7.22 -4.08
C THR A 217 -15.19 7.63 -5.49
N VAL A 218 -14.74 6.90 -6.52
CA VAL A 218 -15.17 7.10 -7.91
C VAL A 218 -16.65 6.75 -8.07
N LEU A 219 -17.04 5.59 -7.52
CA LEU A 219 -18.44 5.15 -7.56
C LEU A 219 -19.35 6.12 -6.81
N ASP A 220 -18.90 6.64 -5.66
CA ASP A 220 -19.66 7.63 -4.89
C ASP A 220 -19.82 8.93 -5.67
N ALA A 221 -18.80 9.41 -6.36
CA ALA A 221 -18.87 10.59 -7.21
C ALA A 221 -19.90 10.41 -8.36
N LEU A 222 -19.93 9.24 -9.00
CA LEU A 222 -20.92 8.90 -10.03
C LEU A 222 -22.35 8.89 -9.47
N LEU A 223 -22.55 8.29 -8.29
CA LEU A 223 -23.85 8.24 -7.62
C LEU A 223 -24.31 9.63 -7.16
N VAL A 224 -23.40 10.50 -6.77
CA VAL A 224 -23.71 11.90 -6.39
C VAL A 224 -24.09 12.70 -7.62
N ARG A 225 -23.35 12.60 -8.72
CA ARG A 225 -23.66 13.25 -10.00
C ARG A 225 -25.06 12.86 -10.47
N GLY A 226 -25.40 11.58 -10.48
CA GLY A 226 -26.75 11.04 -10.56
C GLY A 226 -27.44 11.18 -11.91
N ASP A 227 -26.75 11.52 -13.01
CA ASP A 227 -27.30 11.40 -14.35
C ASP A 227 -27.39 9.91 -14.78
N ALA A 228 -28.17 9.63 -15.83
CA ALA A 228 -28.48 8.27 -16.22
C ALA A 228 -27.21 7.42 -16.52
N GLN A 229 -26.21 8.00 -17.19
CA GLN A 229 -24.97 7.30 -17.52
C GLN A 229 -24.15 7.02 -16.27
N SER A 230 -23.97 8.02 -15.40
CA SER A 230 -23.22 7.87 -14.14
C SER A 230 -23.86 6.81 -13.24
N LEU A 231 -25.21 6.81 -13.13
CA LEU A 231 -25.92 5.80 -12.37
C LEU A 231 -25.74 4.41 -12.95
N GLU A 232 -25.81 4.24 -14.28
CA GLU A 232 -25.59 2.95 -14.94
C GLU A 232 -24.19 2.41 -14.65
N LEU A 233 -23.13 3.21 -14.82
CA LEU A 233 -21.75 2.80 -14.55
C LEU A 233 -21.56 2.38 -13.09
N ALA A 234 -22.08 3.16 -12.15
CA ALA A 234 -21.98 2.87 -10.72
C ALA A 234 -22.73 1.59 -10.34
N GLN A 235 -23.98 1.45 -10.79
CA GLN A 235 -24.82 0.28 -10.47
C GLN A 235 -24.25 -1.01 -11.05
N ARG A 236 -23.77 -0.99 -12.29
CA ARG A 236 -23.07 -2.14 -12.90
C ARG A 236 -21.83 -2.55 -12.12
N SER A 237 -21.04 -1.58 -11.66
CA SER A 237 -19.84 -1.86 -10.85
C SER A 237 -20.22 -2.48 -9.50
N LEU A 238 -21.18 -1.88 -8.79
CA LEU A 238 -21.66 -2.38 -7.50
C LEU A 238 -22.23 -3.78 -7.61
N GLU A 239 -23.01 -4.05 -8.66
CA GLU A 239 -23.56 -5.39 -8.91
C GLU A 239 -22.47 -6.42 -9.21
N ALA A 240 -21.51 -6.08 -10.09
CA ALA A 240 -20.41 -6.98 -10.45
C ALA A 240 -19.55 -7.33 -9.24
N MET A 241 -19.19 -6.34 -8.43
CA MET A 241 -18.41 -6.56 -7.21
C MET A 241 -19.18 -7.36 -6.17
N ALA A 242 -20.48 -7.07 -5.94
CA ALA A 242 -21.30 -7.79 -4.97
C ALA A 242 -21.49 -9.28 -5.31
N ARG A 243 -21.46 -9.62 -6.60
CA ARG A 243 -21.57 -11.00 -7.10
C ARG A 243 -20.22 -11.68 -7.28
N GLY A 244 -19.13 -10.92 -7.34
CA GLY A 244 -17.77 -11.41 -7.54
C GLY A 244 -17.15 -12.00 -6.28
N GLY A 245 -16.00 -12.67 -6.45
CA GLY A 245 -15.21 -13.19 -5.34
C GLY A 245 -14.52 -12.12 -4.51
N ILE A 246 -14.44 -10.86 -5.00
CA ILE A 246 -13.94 -9.74 -4.20
C ILE A 246 -14.83 -9.44 -2.98
N HIS A 247 -16.12 -9.76 -3.05
CA HIS A 247 -17.02 -9.76 -1.91
C HIS A 247 -16.98 -11.13 -1.23
N ASP A 248 -16.68 -11.17 0.05
CA ASP A 248 -16.76 -12.39 0.85
C ASP A 248 -18.23 -12.78 1.02
N GLN A 249 -18.67 -13.79 0.27
CA GLN A 249 -20.05 -14.26 0.23
C GLN A 249 -20.49 -14.96 1.52
N VAL A 250 -19.55 -15.29 2.43
CA VAL A 250 -19.82 -16.01 3.69
C VAL A 250 -19.67 -15.08 4.89
N GLY A 251 -18.52 -14.42 5.01
CA GLY A 251 -18.20 -13.56 6.15
C GLY A 251 -18.65 -12.11 5.96
N GLY A 252 -19.01 -11.71 4.73
CA GLY A 252 -19.29 -10.31 4.40
C GLY A 252 -18.03 -9.45 4.29
N GLY A 253 -18.23 -8.21 3.86
CA GLY A 253 -17.13 -7.29 3.58
C GLY A 253 -16.42 -7.58 2.27
N PHE A 254 -15.53 -6.67 1.90
CA PHE A 254 -14.78 -6.70 0.64
C PHE A 254 -13.31 -6.89 0.90
N HIS A 255 -12.70 -7.73 0.08
CA HIS A 255 -11.26 -7.82 -0.05
C HIS A 255 -10.72 -6.57 -0.75
N ARG A 256 -9.43 -6.29 -0.56
CA ARG A 256 -8.80 -5.04 -0.97
C ARG A 256 -8.81 -4.82 -2.48
N TYR A 257 -8.48 -5.86 -3.27
CA TYR A 257 -8.52 -5.82 -4.73
C TYR A 257 -8.69 -7.22 -5.30
N ALA A 258 -9.10 -7.30 -6.57
CA ALA A 258 -9.06 -8.54 -7.34
C ALA A 258 -7.76 -8.65 -8.12
N THR A 259 -7.16 -9.84 -8.17
CA THR A 259 -5.95 -10.12 -8.93
C THR A 259 -6.21 -10.31 -10.42
N ASP A 260 -7.49 -10.39 -10.80
CA ASP A 260 -7.99 -10.51 -12.16
C ASP A 260 -8.97 -9.37 -12.51
N PRO A 261 -9.25 -9.10 -13.80
CA PRO A 261 -10.15 -8.01 -14.19
C PRO A 261 -11.63 -8.29 -13.91
N GLY A 262 -12.01 -9.55 -13.67
CA GLY A 262 -13.40 -10.02 -13.57
C GLY A 262 -13.95 -10.11 -12.14
N TRP A 263 -13.25 -9.60 -11.14
CA TRP A 263 -13.65 -9.63 -9.73
C TRP A 263 -13.69 -11.03 -9.11
N VAL A 264 -12.97 -12.03 -9.67
CA VAL A 264 -13.09 -13.45 -9.29
C VAL A 264 -12.14 -13.86 -8.18
N ILE A 265 -10.85 -13.55 -8.32
CA ILE A 265 -9.80 -13.98 -7.40
C ILE A 265 -9.34 -12.78 -6.56
N PRO A 266 -9.73 -12.72 -5.28
CA PRO A 266 -9.35 -11.61 -4.42
C PRO A 266 -7.92 -11.74 -3.88
N HIS A 267 -7.32 -10.61 -3.57
CA HIS A 267 -6.25 -10.50 -2.58
C HIS A 267 -6.93 -10.42 -1.20
N PHE A 268 -6.66 -11.37 -0.33
CA PHE A 268 -7.51 -11.64 0.84
C PHE A 268 -7.44 -10.61 1.98
N GLU A 269 -6.57 -9.60 1.93
CA GLU A 269 -6.66 -8.46 2.86
C GLU A 269 -8.05 -7.83 2.85
N LYS A 270 -8.58 -7.45 4.04
CA LYS A 270 -9.82 -6.68 4.18
C LYS A 270 -9.54 -5.45 5.02
N MET A 271 -9.55 -4.29 4.39
CA MET A 271 -9.21 -3.02 5.04
C MET A 271 -10.45 -2.33 5.60
N LEU A 272 -10.28 -1.65 6.73
CA LEU A 272 -11.33 -0.85 7.36
C LEU A 272 -11.79 0.29 6.47
N ASP A 273 -10.85 1.06 5.91
CA ASP A 273 -11.12 2.22 5.05
C ASP A 273 -11.87 1.82 3.78
N ASP A 274 -11.45 0.77 3.09
CA ASP A 274 -12.13 0.24 1.92
C ASP A 274 -13.58 -0.15 2.23
N ASN A 275 -13.79 -0.92 3.30
CA ASN A 275 -15.10 -1.41 3.70
C ASN A 275 -16.00 -0.29 4.22
N ALA A 276 -15.47 0.67 4.96
CA ALA A 276 -16.24 1.81 5.45
C ALA A 276 -16.72 2.71 4.28
N LEU A 277 -15.87 2.98 3.31
CA LEU A 277 -16.22 3.73 2.11
C LEU A 277 -17.25 2.97 1.26
N LEU A 278 -17.03 1.67 1.03
CA LEU A 278 -17.95 0.83 0.28
C LEU A 278 -19.31 0.72 0.96
N LEU A 279 -19.39 0.62 2.28
CA LEU A 279 -20.68 0.64 2.99
C LEU A 279 -21.49 1.88 2.63
N GLY A 280 -20.89 3.07 2.69
CA GLY A 280 -21.51 4.31 2.29
C GLY A 280 -21.98 4.31 0.83
N THR A 281 -21.12 3.79 -0.06
CA THR A 281 -21.37 3.71 -1.50
C THR A 281 -22.52 2.73 -1.82
N TYR A 282 -22.57 1.54 -1.19
CA TYR A 282 -23.67 0.58 -1.36
C TYR A 282 -25.01 1.12 -0.86
N ILE A 283 -25.03 1.82 0.30
CA ILE A 283 -26.24 2.48 0.80
C ILE A 283 -26.70 3.58 -0.16
N ARG A 284 -25.78 4.38 -0.71
CA ARG A 284 -26.12 5.41 -1.70
C ARG A 284 -26.62 4.78 -2.99
N GLY A 285 -25.97 3.72 -3.48
CA GLY A 285 -26.41 2.96 -4.65
C GLY A 285 -27.82 2.42 -4.47
N TRP A 286 -28.12 1.80 -3.34
CA TRP A 286 -29.45 1.32 -2.98
C TRP A 286 -30.51 2.44 -3.05
N ARG A 287 -30.21 3.61 -2.50
CA ARG A 287 -31.12 4.79 -2.54
C ARG A 287 -31.34 5.35 -3.93
N ARG A 288 -30.38 5.17 -4.84
CA ARG A 288 -30.43 5.64 -6.22
C ARG A 288 -31.00 4.61 -7.21
N THR A 289 -31.17 3.38 -6.78
CA THR A 289 -31.78 2.33 -7.62
C THR A 289 -33.30 2.50 -7.64
N ALA A 290 -33.88 2.46 -8.85
CA ALA A 290 -35.30 2.62 -9.03
C ALA A 290 -36.14 1.55 -8.32
N ASP A 291 -37.32 1.89 -7.83
CA ASP A 291 -38.15 0.98 -7.03
C ASP A 291 -38.59 -0.28 -7.80
N HIS A 292 -38.67 -0.19 -9.13
CA HIS A 292 -39.05 -1.34 -9.98
C HIS A 292 -37.89 -2.33 -10.21
N ASP A 293 -36.64 -1.98 -9.85
CA ASP A 293 -35.50 -2.90 -9.89
C ASP A 293 -35.30 -3.54 -8.51
N GLU A 294 -36.26 -4.34 -8.09
CA GLU A 294 -36.25 -5.02 -6.79
C GLU A 294 -35.05 -5.94 -6.64
N GLY A 295 -34.57 -6.57 -7.73
CA GLY A 295 -33.44 -7.49 -7.73
C GLY A 295 -32.13 -6.81 -7.34
N LEU A 296 -31.80 -5.70 -7.99
CA LEU A 296 -30.62 -4.91 -7.68
C LEU A 296 -30.72 -4.28 -6.29
N ARG A 297 -31.87 -3.70 -5.94
CA ARG A 297 -32.08 -3.12 -4.59
C ARG A 297 -31.82 -4.15 -3.48
N ALA A 298 -32.39 -5.34 -3.59
CA ALA A 298 -32.19 -6.40 -2.60
C ALA A 298 -30.73 -6.88 -2.53
N LEU A 299 -30.01 -6.91 -3.66
CA LEU A 299 -28.59 -7.23 -3.69
C LEU A 299 -27.77 -6.18 -2.94
N LEU A 300 -27.94 -4.89 -3.28
CA LEU A 300 -27.17 -3.79 -2.68
C LEU A 300 -27.45 -3.67 -1.17
N GLU A 301 -28.71 -3.86 -0.75
CA GLU A 301 -29.11 -3.88 0.65
C GLU A 301 -28.43 -5.01 1.43
N ARG A 302 -28.49 -6.24 0.93
CA ARG A 302 -27.81 -7.38 1.58
C ARG A 302 -26.30 -7.17 1.67
N THR A 303 -25.70 -6.65 0.61
CA THR A 303 -24.26 -6.37 0.60
C THR A 303 -23.89 -5.32 1.64
N ALA A 304 -24.67 -4.23 1.76
CA ALA A 304 -24.45 -3.21 2.81
C ALA A 304 -24.56 -3.81 4.23
N TYR A 305 -25.56 -4.65 4.49
CA TYR A 305 -25.66 -5.36 5.77
C TYR A 305 -24.50 -6.32 5.99
N GLY A 306 -24.04 -7.02 4.94
CA GLY A 306 -22.86 -7.89 5.01
C GLY A 306 -21.59 -7.13 5.41
N ILE A 307 -21.36 -5.95 4.80
CA ILE A 307 -20.23 -5.09 5.16
C ILE A 307 -20.34 -4.63 6.62
N ALA A 308 -21.51 -4.11 7.03
CA ALA A 308 -21.71 -3.63 8.41
C ALA A 308 -21.49 -4.76 9.42
N GLY A 309 -22.03 -5.95 9.15
CA GLY A 309 -21.84 -7.12 10.00
C GLY A 309 -20.39 -7.59 10.08
N PHE A 310 -19.64 -7.52 8.99
CA PHE A 310 -18.21 -7.79 8.97
C PHE A 310 -17.43 -6.79 9.85
N LEU A 311 -17.64 -5.50 9.67
CA LEU A 311 -16.96 -4.45 10.44
C LEU A 311 -17.17 -4.63 11.95
N GLU A 312 -18.42 -4.88 12.37
CA GLU A 312 -18.75 -5.06 13.79
C GLU A 312 -18.22 -6.36 14.39
N ARG A 313 -18.15 -7.42 13.60
CA ARG A 313 -17.77 -8.74 14.11
C ARG A 313 -16.28 -9.01 14.09
N GLU A 314 -15.59 -8.55 13.00
CA GLU A 314 -14.21 -8.93 12.73
C GLU A 314 -13.21 -7.80 13.01
N LEU A 315 -13.60 -6.53 12.80
CA LEU A 315 -12.69 -5.41 12.95
C LEU A 315 -12.88 -4.62 14.25
N ARG A 316 -14.04 -4.76 14.93
CA ARG A 316 -14.26 -4.04 16.17
C ARG A 316 -13.66 -4.81 17.34
N ASP A 317 -12.81 -4.14 18.12
CA ASP A 317 -12.22 -4.68 19.35
C ASP A 317 -13.20 -4.61 20.54
N GLU A 318 -12.80 -5.20 21.67
CA GLU A 318 -13.58 -5.22 22.91
C GLU A 318 -13.79 -3.83 23.54
N ASN A 319 -12.95 -2.84 23.19
CA ASN A 319 -13.04 -1.46 23.66
C ASN A 319 -13.90 -0.60 22.71
N GLY A 320 -14.36 -1.15 21.60
CA GLY A 320 -15.18 -0.49 20.59
C GLY A 320 -14.41 0.29 19.53
N ALA A 321 -13.08 0.20 19.51
CA ALA A 321 -12.25 0.71 18.43
C ALA A 321 -12.27 -0.27 17.24
N PHE A 322 -11.96 0.23 16.05
CA PHE A 322 -11.83 -0.60 14.86
C PHE A 322 -10.36 -0.78 14.47
N MET A 323 -9.97 -2.02 14.24
CA MET A 323 -8.67 -2.37 13.69
C MET A 323 -8.57 -1.90 12.23
N ALA A 324 -7.36 -1.57 11.77
CA ALA A 324 -7.12 -1.05 10.42
C ALA A 324 -7.45 -2.05 9.30
N GLY A 325 -7.34 -3.34 9.57
CA GLY A 325 -7.65 -4.39 8.60
C GLY A 325 -7.34 -5.79 9.10
N LEU A 326 -7.67 -6.77 8.26
CA LEU A 326 -7.25 -8.17 8.39
C LEU A 326 -6.20 -8.48 7.34
N ASP A 327 -5.19 -9.24 7.76
CA ASP A 327 -4.15 -9.77 6.88
C ASP A 327 -4.72 -10.78 5.87
N ALA A 328 -4.01 -10.97 4.76
CA ALA A 328 -4.31 -12.01 3.78
C ALA A 328 -3.90 -13.41 4.26
N ASP A 329 -3.01 -13.48 5.24
CA ASP A 329 -2.49 -14.75 5.77
C ASP A 329 -3.41 -15.27 6.89
N SER A 330 -3.79 -16.54 6.78
CA SER A 330 -4.49 -17.23 7.87
C SER A 330 -3.47 -17.79 8.87
N CYS A 331 -3.61 -17.43 10.14
CA CYS A 331 -2.85 -18.06 11.23
C CYS A 331 -3.27 -19.51 11.46
#